data_e1bc16ffcc8607ae5b6c95ec962c144f
#
_entry.id   e1bc16ffcc8607ae5b6c95ec962c144f
#
_cell.length_a   1.000
_cell.length_b   1.000
_cell.length_c   1.000
_cell.angle_alpha   90.00
_cell.angle_beta   90.00
_cell.angle_gamma   90.00
#
_symmetry.space_group_name_H-M   'P 1'
#
loop_
_entity.id
_entity.type
_entity.pdbx_description
1 polymer ?
#
loop_
_entity_poly.entity_id
_entity_poly.type
_entity_poly.pdbx_seq_one_letter_code
_entity_poly.pdbx_strand_id
1 'polypeptide(L)' 'PVLVTGDIKVGDFITTSDRPGHGKRVSQTIHGAVIAQAMEAGCGCSYTLQAMVRKM' A
#
# COMPACT_ATOMS: atom_id res chain seq x y z
N PRO A 1 -2.24 -1.61 -10.87
CA PRO A 1 -1.17 -2.02 -9.96
C PRO A 1 -0.48 -0.83 -9.31
N VAL A 2 -0.04 -1.04 -8.10
CA VAL A 2 0.62 -0.02 -7.29
C VAL A 2 2.01 -0.51 -6.93
N LEU A 3 3.00 0.36 -7.04
CA LEU A 3 4.38 0.04 -6.66
C LEU A 3 4.49 0.19 -5.14
N VAL A 4 4.96 -0.86 -4.47
CA VAL A 4 4.97 -0.90 -3.01
C VAL A 4 6.29 -1.46 -2.49
N THR A 5 6.50 -1.33 -1.19
CA THR A 5 7.66 -1.86 -0.49
C THR A 5 7.22 -2.48 0.83
N GLY A 6 7.91 -3.53 1.28
CA GLY A 6 7.65 -4.22 2.53
C GLY A 6 6.63 -5.34 2.41
N ASP A 7 6.24 -5.91 3.54
CA ASP A 7 5.23 -6.98 3.60
C ASP A 7 3.84 -6.39 3.55
N ILE A 8 3.03 -6.88 2.61
CA ILE A 8 1.64 -6.45 2.47
C ILE A 8 0.76 -7.68 2.36
N LYS A 9 -0.37 -7.68 3.05
CA LYS A 9 -1.35 -8.75 3.01
C LYS A 9 -2.66 -8.25 2.44
N VAL A 10 -3.47 -9.18 1.97
CA VAL A 10 -4.80 -8.84 1.44
C VAL A 10 -5.58 -8.06 2.49
N GLY A 11 -6.14 -6.94 2.06
CA GLY A 11 -6.92 -6.08 2.94
C GLY A 11 -6.14 -5.00 3.64
N ASP A 12 -4.80 -5.05 3.59
CA ASP A 12 -3.97 -4.02 4.22
C ASP A 12 -4.15 -2.68 3.50
N PHE A 13 -4.16 -1.62 4.29
CA PHE A 13 -4.19 -0.27 3.75
C PHE A 13 -2.78 0.16 3.36
N ILE A 14 -2.69 0.96 2.31
CA ILE A 14 -1.42 1.41 1.75
C ILE A 14 -1.40 2.94 1.80
N THR A 15 -0.29 3.46 2.27
CA THR A 15 -0.04 4.91 2.30
C THR A 15 1.28 5.20 1.60
N THR A 16 1.63 6.47 1.47
CA THR A 16 2.91 6.85 0.88
C THR A 16 4.06 6.42 1.80
N SER A 17 5.16 5.96 1.19
CA SER A 17 6.35 5.58 1.94
C SER A 17 7.40 6.69 1.81
N ASP A 18 8.50 6.53 2.56
CA ASP A 18 9.65 7.41 2.44
C ASP A 18 10.36 7.23 1.10
N ARG A 19 10.11 6.13 0.42
CA ARG A 19 10.72 5.84 -0.87
C ARG A 19 9.86 6.45 -1.97
N PRO A 20 10.41 7.33 -2.81
CA PRO A 20 9.62 7.98 -3.85
C PRO A 20 8.93 6.99 -4.77
N GLY A 21 7.67 7.24 -5.07
CA GLY A 21 6.89 6.42 -5.98
C GLY A 21 6.40 5.10 -5.41
N HIS A 22 6.67 4.82 -4.14
CA HIS A 22 6.26 3.56 -3.50
C HIS A 22 5.26 3.80 -2.40
N GLY A 23 4.36 2.84 -2.22
CA GLY A 23 3.47 2.79 -1.07
C GLY A 23 3.98 1.81 -0.03
N LYS A 24 3.47 1.90 1.17
CA LYS A 24 3.77 0.96 2.24
C LYS A 24 2.52 0.64 3.02
N ARG A 25 2.55 -0.48 3.74
CA ARG A 25 1.44 -0.87 4.60
C ARG A 25 1.31 0.09 5.78
N VAL A 26 0.07 0.39 6.13
CA VAL A 26 -0.23 1.11 7.37
C VAL A 26 -1.21 0.27 8.16
N SER A 27 -0.96 0.11 9.46
CA SER A 27 -1.76 -0.78 10.30
C SER A 27 -3.10 -0.18 10.71
N GLN A 28 -3.25 1.11 10.61
CA GLN A 28 -4.49 1.81 10.97
C GLN A 28 -4.87 2.79 9.88
N THR A 29 -6.17 2.98 9.72
CA THR A 29 -6.67 4.00 8.80
C THR A 29 -6.41 5.37 9.40
N ILE A 30 -5.54 6.13 8.74
CA ILE A 30 -5.26 7.52 9.13
C ILE A 30 -5.97 8.39 8.10
N HIS A 31 -6.85 9.25 8.58
CA HIS A 31 -7.64 10.09 7.72
C HIS A 31 -6.75 10.93 6.78
N GLY A 32 -7.00 10.84 5.50
CA GLY A 32 -6.24 11.57 4.49
C GLY A 32 -4.91 10.94 4.09
N ALA A 33 -4.49 9.87 4.77
CA ALA A 33 -3.19 9.25 4.50
C ALA A 33 -3.28 7.95 3.69
N VAL A 34 -4.42 7.29 3.70
CA VAL A 34 -4.60 6.03 2.97
C VAL A 34 -4.93 6.33 1.52
N ILE A 35 -4.17 5.72 0.60
CA ILE A 35 -4.37 5.91 -0.83
C ILE A 35 -4.95 4.67 -1.51
N ALA A 36 -4.76 3.49 -0.94
CA ALA A 36 -5.23 2.26 -1.55
C ALA A 36 -5.40 1.16 -0.51
N GLN A 37 -6.06 0.09 -0.92
CA GLN A 37 -6.22 -1.11 -0.12
C GLN A 37 -5.76 -2.30 -0.95
N ALA A 38 -4.88 -3.13 -0.39
CA ALA A 38 -4.29 -4.25 -1.12
C ALA A 38 -5.35 -5.30 -1.44
N MET A 39 -5.33 -5.77 -2.67
CA MET A 39 -6.20 -6.85 -3.14
C MET A 39 -5.46 -8.17 -3.22
N GLU A 40 -4.16 -8.17 -3.00
CA GLU A 40 -3.35 -9.39 -2.97
C GLU A 40 -2.19 -9.18 -1.99
N ALA A 41 -1.51 -10.27 -1.65
CA ALA A 41 -0.39 -10.22 -0.73
C ALA A 41 0.93 -10.19 -1.50
N GLY A 42 1.97 -9.64 -0.87
CA GLY A 42 3.31 -9.63 -1.44
C GLY A 42 4.34 -9.19 -0.42
N CYS A 43 5.61 -9.33 -0.78
CA CYS A 43 6.70 -8.84 0.04
C CYS A 43 7.91 -8.54 -0.85
N GLY A 44 8.77 -7.65 -0.39
CA GLY A 44 9.97 -7.29 -1.13
C GLY A 44 10.33 -5.83 -0.95
N CYS A 45 11.49 -5.47 -1.48
CA CYS A 45 11.97 -4.09 -1.41
C CYS A 45 11.26 -3.17 -2.39
N SER A 46 10.83 -3.73 -3.52
CA SER A 46 10.14 -2.96 -4.55
C SER A 46 9.40 -3.93 -5.46
N TYR A 47 8.08 -3.82 -5.53
CA TYR A 47 7.28 -4.71 -6.37
C TYR A 47 5.93 -4.06 -6.64
N THR A 48 5.22 -4.57 -7.65
CA THR A 48 3.88 -4.10 -7.96
C THR A 48 2.85 -5.00 -7.31
N LEU A 49 1.72 -4.42 -6.94
CA LEU A 49 0.66 -5.12 -6.23
C LEU A 49 -0.68 -4.61 -6.74
N GLN A 50 -1.63 -5.51 -6.89
CA GLN A 50 -3.00 -5.11 -7.21
C GLN A 50 -3.63 -4.48 -5.99
N ALA A 51 -4.14 -3.28 -6.15
CA ALA A 51 -4.75 -2.57 -5.04
C ALA A 51 -5.90 -1.71 -5.55
N MET A 52 -6.90 -1.54 -4.70
CA MET A 52 -8.02 -0.66 -4.98
C MET A 52 -7.69 0.72 -4.44
N VAL A 53 -7.62 1.70 -5.32
CA VAL A 53 -7.39 3.09 -4.92
C VAL A 53 -8.60 3.60 -4.16
N ARG A 54 -8.36 4.19 -3.01
CA ARG A 54 -9.39 4.74 -2.17
C ARG A 54 -9.17 6.23 -1.97
N LYS A 55 -10.26 6.95 -1.97
CA LYS A 55 -10.25 8.38 -1.72
C LYS A 55 -10.78 8.61 -0.32
N MET A 56 -9.97 9.21 0.50
CA MET A 56 -10.34 9.48 1.88
C MET A 56 -10.68 10.97 2.06
#